data_fe4f992c1f16e42ec088adc077cf82e1
#
_entry.id   fe4f992c1f16e42ec088adc077cf82e1
#
_cell.length_a   1.000
_cell.length_b   1.000
_cell.length_c   1.000
_cell.angle_alpha   90.00
_cell.angle_beta   90.00
_cell.angle_gamma   90.00
#
_symmetry.space_group_name_H-M   'P 1'
#
loop_
_entity.id
_entity.type
_entity.pdbx_description
1 polymer ?
#
loop_
_entity_poly.entity_id
_entity_poly.type
_entity_poly.pdbx_seq_one_letter_code
_entity_poly.pdbx_strand_id
1 'polypeptide(L)'
;MCIRDSVMPGNEGKLEADRPANRAEVAAILYKMMQEAKLNPNAKLAESMQKRTAEGYILDNVRVQGSIGIIPAGSIFPIQMETVVGSQISNVTDIYTAKAPKNIVTKDKYLLISQGSDLKGQVKHVQRGKLFRQNGEVIIKNELLVTPNDQAVMLYGVATIDPGKIGFWRKLFKGAKVLTIPGQIVNIRLLGPLKIDLTNGYIYE
;
A
#
# COMPACT_ATOMS: atom_id res chain seq x y z
N MET A 1 -5.01 26.14 21.25
CA MET A 1 -6.39 26.66 21.03
C MET A 1 -7.24 25.51 20.52
N CYS A 2 -8.21 25.06 21.28
CA CYS A 2 -9.02 23.89 20.90
C CYS A 2 -10.04 24.29 19.83
N ILE A 3 -10.22 23.48 18.78
CA ILE A 3 -11.25 23.68 17.73
C ILE A 3 -12.65 23.83 18.34
N ARG A 4 -12.84 23.19 19.49
CA ARG A 4 -14.07 23.18 20.24
C ARG A 4 -14.56 24.59 20.63
N ASP A 5 -13.63 25.48 20.95
CA ASP A 5 -13.97 26.83 21.48
C ASP A 5 -14.24 27.84 20.37
N SER A 6 -13.77 27.58 19.15
CA SER A 6 -13.98 28.48 17.99
C SER A 6 -15.21 28.15 17.15
N VAL A 7 -15.64 26.88 17.16
CA VAL A 7 -16.72 26.39 16.30
C VAL A 7 -18.05 26.27 17.04
N MET A 8 -18.04 26.04 18.35
CA MET A 8 -19.24 25.93 19.19
C MET A 8 -19.25 27.02 20.28
N PRO A 9 -19.68 28.24 20.01
CA PRO A 9 -19.89 29.21 21.06
C PRO A 9 -21.08 28.76 21.91
N GLY A 10 -20.77 28.39 23.17
CA GLY A 10 -21.84 28.15 24.15
C GLY A 10 -22.59 29.44 24.52
N ASN A 11 -23.73 29.31 25.15
CA ASN A 11 -24.44 30.42 25.74
C ASN A 11 -23.71 30.87 27.02
N GLU A 12 -23.38 32.17 27.14
CA GLU A 12 -22.60 32.74 28.27
C GLU A 12 -21.27 32.01 28.57
N GLY A 13 -20.60 31.41 27.54
CA GLY A 13 -19.34 30.72 27.68
C GLY A 13 -19.42 29.29 28.23
N LYS A 14 -20.63 28.75 28.40
CA LYS A 14 -20.84 27.34 28.79
C LYS A 14 -21.37 26.54 27.62
N LEU A 15 -20.79 25.34 27.42
CA LEU A 15 -21.27 24.37 26.44
C LEU A 15 -22.45 23.60 27.03
N GLU A 16 -23.65 23.86 26.47
CA GLU A 16 -24.85 23.08 26.80
C GLU A 16 -24.89 21.80 25.94
N ALA A 17 -24.16 20.75 26.37
CA ALA A 17 -24.01 19.54 25.60
C ALA A 17 -25.30 18.73 25.43
N ASP A 18 -26.25 18.89 26.35
CA ASP A 18 -27.47 18.07 26.39
C ASP A 18 -28.68 18.75 25.70
N ARG A 19 -28.51 19.97 25.19
CA ARG A 19 -29.58 20.68 24.48
C ARG A 19 -29.56 20.37 22.98
N PRO A 20 -30.68 19.99 22.36
CA PRO A 20 -30.74 19.80 20.93
C PRO A 20 -30.45 21.14 20.22
N ALA A 21 -29.48 21.11 19.30
CA ALA A 21 -29.14 22.30 18.50
C ALA A 21 -30.30 22.68 17.56
N ASN A 22 -30.62 23.96 17.51
CA ASN A 22 -31.61 24.46 16.56
C ASN A 22 -31.02 24.59 15.15
N ARG A 23 -31.89 24.73 14.12
CA ARG A 23 -31.43 24.79 12.72
C ARG A 23 -30.45 25.94 12.45
N ALA A 24 -30.62 27.08 13.13
CA ALA A 24 -29.74 28.23 12.96
C ALA A 24 -28.36 27.99 13.55
N GLU A 25 -28.27 27.33 14.70
CA GLU A 25 -27.02 26.95 15.32
C GLU A 25 -26.25 25.94 14.46
N VAL A 26 -26.92 24.91 13.92
CA VAL A 26 -26.32 23.94 13.00
C VAL A 26 -25.81 24.66 11.74
N ALA A 27 -26.59 25.55 11.15
CA ALA A 27 -26.16 26.32 9.98
C ALA A 27 -24.97 27.24 10.28
N ALA A 28 -24.93 27.88 11.45
CA ALA A 28 -23.78 28.68 11.86
C ALA A 28 -22.53 27.88 12.09
N ILE A 29 -22.64 26.68 12.69
CA ILE A 29 -21.52 25.74 12.88
C ILE A 29 -21.00 25.31 11.51
N LEU A 30 -21.87 24.86 10.61
CA LEU A 30 -21.49 24.44 9.27
C LEU A 30 -20.82 25.55 8.47
N TYR A 31 -21.37 26.77 8.55
CA TYR A 31 -20.78 27.94 7.90
C TYR A 31 -19.38 28.25 8.42
N LYS A 32 -19.19 28.26 9.75
CA LYS A 32 -17.85 28.42 10.35
C LYS A 32 -16.89 27.32 9.95
N MET A 33 -17.32 26.07 9.97
CA MET A 33 -16.51 24.95 9.52
C MET A 33 -16.11 25.09 8.04
N MET A 34 -17.02 25.54 7.19
CA MET A 34 -16.73 25.81 5.77
C MET A 34 -15.77 26.99 5.60
N GLN A 35 -15.89 28.03 6.40
CA GLN A 35 -14.97 29.19 6.38
C GLN A 35 -13.56 28.77 6.86
N GLU A 36 -13.46 28.05 7.94
CA GLU A 36 -12.16 27.54 8.41
C GLU A 36 -11.53 26.56 7.42
N ALA A 37 -12.34 25.71 6.79
CA ALA A 37 -11.87 24.84 5.71
C ALA A 37 -11.39 25.61 4.47
N LYS A 38 -12.03 26.75 4.15
CA LYS A 38 -11.58 27.64 3.05
C LYS A 38 -10.32 28.43 3.40
N LEU A 39 -10.18 28.89 4.65
CA LEU A 39 -9.03 29.67 5.10
C LEU A 39 -7.78 28.82 5.31
N ASN A 40 -7.93 27.55 5.75
CA ASN A 40 -6.85 26.60 5.94
C ASN A 40 -7.24 25.19 5.50
N PRO A 41 -7.45 24.94 4.22
CA PRO A 41 -7.95 23.65 3.74
C PRO A 41 -7.03 22.48 4.07
N ASN A 42 -5.76 22.74 4.37
CA ASN A 42 -4.74 21.71 4.54
C ASN A 42 -3.87 21.82 5.80
N ALA A 43 -4.01 22.83 6.65
CA ALA A 43 -3.07 23.04 7.76
C ALA A 43 -3.08 21.89 8.78
N LYS A 44 -4.25 21.42 9.20
CA LYS A 44 -4.37 20.30 10.14
C LYS A 44 -4.10 18.96 9.48
N LEU A 45 -4.51 18.82 8.22
CA LEU A 45 -4.20 17.66 7.41
C LEU A 45 -2.69 17.56 7.19
N ALA A 46 -2.04 18.67 6.81
CA ALA A 46 -0.60 18.74 6.64
C ALA A 46 0.16 18.40 7.94
N GLU A 47 -0.30 18.87 9.09
CA GLU A 47 0.32 18.54 10.39
C GLU A 47 0.18 17.07 10.75
N SER A 48 -1.00 16.48 10.56
CA SER A 48 -1.21 15.04 10.80
C SER A 48 -0.46 14.18 9.79
N MET A 49 -0.36 14.61 8.54
CA MET A 49 0.40 13.94 7.49
C MET A 49 1.92 14.06 7.70
N GLN A 50 2.42 15.19 8.19
CA GLN A 50 3.84 15.38 8.52
C GLN A 50 4.34 14.35 9.54
N LYS A 51 3.51 13.96 10.50
CA LYS A 51 3.86 12.92 11.49
C LYS A 51 4.08 11.54 10.87
N ARG A 52 3.69 11.35 9.63
CA ARG A 52 3.83 10.10 8.88
C ARG A 52 4.75 10.21 7.67
N THR A 53 5.59 11.23 7.62
CA THR A 53 6.62 11.29 6.59
C THR A 53 7.72 10.27 6.88
N ALA A 54 8.19 9.61 5.85
CA ALA A 54 9.24 8.60 5.94
C ALA A 54 10.14 8.64 4.71
N GLU A 55 11.34 8.11 4.86
CA GLU A 55 12.19 7.82 3.72
C GLU A 55 11.97 6.39 3.23
N GLY A 56 12.02 6.18 1.92
CA GLY A 56 11.78 4.87 1.36
C GLY A 56 11.75 4.84 -0.17
N TYR A 57 11.09 3.83 -0.70
CA TYR A 57 10.83 3.67 -2.12
C TYR A 57 9.73 4.62 -2.57
N ILE A 58 10.05 5.53 -3.49
CA ILE A 58 9.12 6.55 -3.96
C ILE A 58 8.24 5.99 -5.08
N LEU A 59 6.92 6.13 -4.92
CA LEU A 59 5.95 5.89 -5.98
C LEU A 59 5.50 7.22 -6.59
N ASP A 60 5.84 7.43 -7.87
CA ASP A 60 5.59 8.70 -8.57
C ASP A 60 4.16 8.88 -9.04
N ASN A 61 3.41 7.79 -9.18
CA ASN A 61 2.07 7.76 -9.78
C ASN A 61 0.92 7.80 -8.77
N VAL A 62 1.22 8.01 -7.49
CA VAL A 62 0.20 8.09 -6.44
C VAL A 62 -0.58 9.40 -6.56
N ARG A 63 -1.90 9.30 -6.47
CA ARG A 63 -2.80 10.44 -6.40
C ARG A 63 -3.21 10.67 -4.94
N VAL A 64 -3.09 11.90 -4.47
CA VAL A 64 -3.53 12.28 -3.13
C VAL A 64 -4.82 13.08 -3.25
N GLN A 65 -5.87 12.62 -2.58
CA GLN A 65 -7.17 13.29 -2.52
C GLN A 65 -7.55 13.49 -1.04
N GLY A 66 -7.34 14.71 -0.55
CA GLY A 66 -7.47 14.99 0.89
C GLY A 66 -6.46 14.17 1.69
N SER A 67 -6.94 13.36 2.63
CA SER A 67 -6.10 12.44 3.43
C SER A 67 -5.87 11.07 2.78
N ILE A 68 -6.45 10.80 1.62
CA ILE A 68 -6.40 9.50 0.98
C ILE A 68 -5.34 9.49 -0.12
N GLY A 69 -4.34 8.62 0.02
CA GLY A 69 -3.41 8.27 -1.04
C GLY A 69 -3.96 7.11 -1.87
N ILE A 70 -4.06 7.30 -3.17
CA ILE A 70 -4.54 6.28 -4.11
C ILE A 70 -3.35 5.80 -4.93
N ILE A 71 -2.95 4.55 -4.71
CA ILE A 71 -1.97 3.86 -5.54
C ILE A 71 -2.73 3.25 -6.72
N PRO A 72 -2.50 3.69 -7.97
CA PRO A 72 -3.25 3.18 -9.11
C PRO A 72 -2.85 1.75 -9.47
N ALA A 73 -3.75 1.05 -10.14
CA ALA A 73 -3.43 -0.22 -10.78
C ALA A 73 -2.24 -0.03 -11.76
N GLY A 74 -1.41 -1.05 -11.86
CA GLY A 74 -0.18 -1.01 -12.65
C GLY A 74 1.04 -0.48 -11.92
N SER A 75 0.90 0.08 -10.71
CA SER A 75 2.02 0.49 -9.88
C SER A 75 2.90 -0.71 -9.53
N ILE A 76 4.22 -0.48 -9.53
CA ILE A 76 5.22 -1.52 -9.27
C ILE A 76 6.02 -1.11 -8.04
N PHE A 77 6.19 -2.02 -7.09
CA PHE A 77 7.05 -1.81 -5.94
C PHE A 77 7.75 -3.10 -5.49
N PRO A 78 8.91 -3.00 -4.82
CA PRO A 78 9.68 -4.15 -4.39
C PRO A 78 9.07 -4.83 -3.17
N ILE A 79 9.11 -6.16 -3.16
CA ILE A 79 8.87 -6.99 -1.99
C ILE A 79 10.07 -7.91 -1.77
N GLN A 80 10.34 -8.28 -0.54
CA GLN A 80 11.39 -9.21 -0.17
C GLN A 80 10.77 -10.56 0.16
N MET A 81 11.16 -11.60 -0.58
CA MET A 81 10.66 -12.96 -0.36
C MET A 81 11.18 -13.52 0.96
N GLU A 82 10.30 -14.20 1.71
CA GLU A 82 10.67 -14.97 2.90
C GLU A 82 10.57 -16.47 2.63
N THR A 83 9.61 -16.86 1.79
CA THR A 83 9.42 -18.25 1.39
C THR A 83 10.18 -18.54 0.11
N VAL A 84 10.77 -19.72 0.03
CA VAL A 84 11.40 -20.22 -1.19
C VAL A 84 10.31 -20.59 -2.20
N VAL A 85 10.36 -19.98 -3.37
CA VAL A 85 9.45 -20.28 -4.48
C VAL A 85 10.26 -20.59 -5.73
N GLY A 86 9.92 -21.66 -6.43
CA GLY A 86 10.71 -22.04 -7.59
C GLY A 86 9.98 -22.97 -8.56
N SER A 87 10.39 -22.90 -9.82
CA SER A 87 9.75 -23.64 -10.91
C SER A 87 9.86 -25.18 -10.80
N GLN A 88 10.75 -25.68 -9.93
CA GLN A 88 10.95 -27.13 -9.73
C GLN A 88 10.33 -27.65 -8.44
N ILE A 89 10.11 -26.78 -7.46
CA ILE A 89 9.71 -27.13 -6.10
C ILE A 89 8.30 -26.69 -5.74
N SER A 90 7.81 -25.60 -6.36
CA SER A 90 6.49 -25.06 -6.05
C SER A 90 5.39 -25.65 -6.92
N ASN A 91 4.20 -25.73 -6.35
CA ASN A 91 2.97 -26.09 -7.03
C ASN A 91 2.01 -24.89 -7.09
N VAL A 92 1.04 -24.97 -7.98
CA VAL A 92 -0.06 -23.99 -8.01
C VAL A 92 -0.81 -24.09 -6.69
N THR A 93 -1.20 -22.94 -6.11
CA THR A 93 -1.82 -22.76 -4.80
C THR A 93 -0.89 -22.84 -3.59
N ASP A 94 0.41 -23.12 -3.76
CA ASP A 94 1.36 -23.00 -2.64
C ASP A 94 1.33 -21.57 -2.08
N ILE A 95 1.27 -21.47 -0.76
CA ILE A 95 1.29 -20.19 -0.06
C ILE A 95 2.73 -19.71 0.07
N TYR A 96 2.94 -18.42 -0.14
CA TYR A 96 4.21 -17.77 0.13
C TYR A 96 4.03 -16.53 1.00
N THR A 97 5.09 -16.15 1.68
CA THR A 97 5.21 -14.93 2.47
C THR A 97 6.34 -14.06 1.95
N ALA A 98 6.13 -12.76 2.03
CA ALA A 98 7.12 -11.74 1.71
C ALA A 98 6.92 -10.54 2.62
N LYS A 99 7.89 -9.63 2.67
CA LYS A 99 7.83 -8.38 3.44
C LYS A 99 8.13 -7.16 2.59
N ALA A 100 7.63 -6.01 3.01
CA ALA A 100 8.05 -4.74 2.45
C ALA A 100 9.51 -4.45 2.91
N PRO A 101 10.51 -4.43 2.02
CA PRO A 101 11.92 -4.27 2.41
C PRO A 101 12.25 -2.86 2.89
N LYS A 102 11.47 -1.88 2.45
CA LYS A 102 11.58 -0.46 2.80
C LYS A 102 10.19 0.16 2.87
N ASN A 103 10.08 1.31 3.50
CA ASN A 103 8.87 2.11 3.41
C ASN A 103 8.55 2.42 1.95
N ILE A 104 7.28 2.39 1.59
CA ILE A 104 6.78 2.85 0.30
C ILE A 104 6.11 4.19 0.55
N VAL A 105 6.56 5.22 -0.16
CA VAL A 105 6.18 6.61 0.10
C VAL A 105 5.74 7.32 -1.20
N THR A 106 5.02 8.43 -1.05
CA THR A 106 4.71 9.35 -2.15
C THR A 106 5.94 10.22 -2.49
N LYS A 107 5.85 11.02 -3.57
CA LYS A 107 6.84 12.06 -3.88
C LYS A 107 7.08 13.02 -2.71
N ASP A 108 6.03 13.37 -1.99
CA ASP A 108 6.06 14.27 -0.85
C ASP A 108 6.46 13.55 0.45
N LYS A 109 7.00 12.33 0.35
CA LYS A 109 7.46 11.48 1.45
C LYS A 109 6.36 11.00 2.41
N TYR A 110 5.09 11.10 2.06
CA TYR A 110 4.03 10.51 2.88
C TYR A 110 4.07 8.99 2.83
N LEU A 111 4.00 8.38 4.02
CA LEU A 111 4.07 6.94 4.18
C LEU A 111 2.79 6.25 3.67
N LEU A 112 2.96 5.36 2.72
CA LEU A 112 1.91 4.51 2.16
C LEU A 112 1.91 3.13 2.79
N ILE A 113 3.02 2.42 2.69
CA ILE A 113 3.19 1.07 3.27
C ILE A 113 4.46 1.09 4.11
N SER A 114 4.35 0.70 5.36
CA SER A 114 5.49 0.67 6.29
C SER A 114 6.44 -0.47 5.94
N GLN A 115 7.72 -0.24 6.13
CA GLN A 115 8.73 -1.30 6.13
C GLN A 115 8.35 -2.41 7.13
N GLY A 116 8.57 -3.65 6.75
CA GLY A 116 8.23 -4.81 7.57
C GLY A 116 6.76 -5.23 7.48
N SER A 117 5.93 -4.56 6.67
CA SER A 117 4.56 -5.05 6.39
C SER A 117 4.62 -6.42 5.73
N ASP A 118 3.83 -7.37 6.23
CA ASP A 118 3.78 -8.73 5.71
C ASP A 118 2.87 -8.80 4.49
N LEU A 119 3.34 -9.49 3.47
CA LEU A 119 2.55 -9.81 2.28
C LEU A 119 2.38 -11.32 2.20
N LYS A 120 1.16 -11.76 2.01
CA LYS A 120 0.82 -13.17 1.81
C LYS A 120 0.14 -13.35 0.47
N GLY A 121 0.43 -14.45 -0.17
CA GLY A 121 -0.16 -14.76 -1.46
C GLY A 121 0.00 -16.21 -1.85
N GLN A 122 -0.40 -16.51 -3.08
CA GLN A 122 -0.37 -17.86 -3.62
C GLN A 122 0.39 -17.90 -4.94
N VAL A 123 0.98 -19.05 -5.22
CA VAL A 123 1.54 -19.36 -6.53
C VAL A 123 0.39 -19.60 -7.50
N LYS A 124 0.29 -18.76 -8.54
CA LYS A 124 -0.78 -18.84 -9.54
C LYS A 124 -0.45 -19.75 -10.70
N HIS A 125 0.80 -19.75 -11.13
CA HIS A 125 1.25 -20.52 -12.27
C HIS A 125 2.69 -20.97 -12.08
N VAL A 126 2.98 -22.20 -12.48
CA VAL A 126 4.34 -22.77 -12.47
C VAL A 126 4.61 -23.39 -13.82
N GLN A 127 5.60 -22.87 -14.51
CA GLN A 127 6.15 -23.48 -15.71
C GLN A 127 7.52 -24.07 -15.39
N ARG A 128 7.65 -25.38 -15.54
CA ARG A 128 8.93 -26.07 -15.33
C ARG A 128 9.80 -25.92 -16.58
N GLY A 129 11.04 -25.52 -16.38
CA GLY A 129 12.01 -25.50 -17.47
C GLY A 129 12.23 -26.89 -18.06
N LYS A 130 12.12 -27.03 -19.38
CA LYS A 130 12.39 -28.28 -20.13
C LYS A 130 13.61 -28.10 -21.03
N LEU A 131 14.28 -29.22 -21.33
CA LEU A 131 15.34 -29.25 -22.32
C LEU A 131 14.84 -28.67 -23.66
N PHE A 132 15.67 -27.89 -24.32
CA PHE A 132 15.52 -27.41 -25.67
C PHE A 132 14.52 -26.28 -25.97
N ARG A 133 13.83 -25.64 -25.06
CA ARG A 133 13.09 -24.41 -25.45
C ARG A 133 12.31 -23.67 -24.36
N GLN A 134 12.05 -24.23 -23.21
CA GLN A 134 11.23 -23.58 -22.21
C GLN A 134 12.03 -23.24 -20.97
N ASN A 135 12.07 -21.96 -20.64
CA ASN A 135 12.56 -21.51 -19.34
C ASN A 135 11.50 -21.78 -18.28
N GLY A 136 11.96 -22.01 -17.05
CA GLY A 136 11.06 -22.01 -15.91
C GLY A 136 10.50 -20.62 -15.69
N GLU A 137 9.27 -20.56 -15.26
CA GLU A 137 8.58 -19.32 -14.90
C GLU A 137 7.67 -19.62 -13.70
N VAL A 138 7.57 -18.68 -12.79
CA VAL A 138 6.60 -18.74 -11.69
C VAL A 138 5.86 -17.42 -11.61
N ILE A 139 4.55 -17.49 -11.63
CA ILE A 139 3.69 -16.32 -11.41
C ILE A 139 3.10 -16.43 -10.01
N ILE A 140 3.37 -15.43 -9.19
CA ILE A 140 2.83 -15.29 -7.86
C ILE A 140 1.75 -14.22 -7.83
N LYS A 141 0.71 -14.42 -7.02
CA LYS A 141 -0.36 -13.48 -6.79
C LYS A 141 -0.39 -13.12 -5.30
N ASN A 142 -0.25 -11.85 -4.99
CA ASN A 142 -0.46 -11.32 -3.65
C ASN A 142 -1.96 -11.12 -3.42
N GLU A 143 -2.42 -11.47 -2.24
CA GLU A 143 -3.83 -11.36 -1.86
C GLU A 143 -4.02 -10.58 -0.58
N LEU A 144 -3.02 -10.58 0.30
CA LEU A 144 -3.12 -9.96 1.62
C LEU A 144 -1.88 -9.14 1.94
N LEU A 145 -2.10 -7.93 2.43
CA LEU A 145 -1.11 -7.07 3.07
C LEU A 145 -1.49 -6.90 4.54
N VAL A 146 -0.56 -7.19 5.43
CA VAL A 146 -0.72 -6.97 6.87
C VAL A 146 0.32 -5.93 7.30
N THR A 147 -0.15 -4.82 7.83
CA THR A 147 0.73 -3.76 8.34
C THR A 147 1.34 -4.18 9.70
N PRO A 148 2.44 -3.54 10.13
CA PRO A 148 3.01 -3.81 11.45
C PRO A 148 2.07 -3.58 12.65
N ASN A 149 0.94 -2.88 12.43
CA ASN A 149 -0.09 -2.64 13.42
C ASN A 149 -1.27 -3.63 13.30
N ASP A 150 -1.04 -4.80 12.73
CA ASP A 150 -2.01 -5.90 12.53
C ASP A 150 -3.25 -5.52 11.70
N GLN A 151 -3.15 -4.50 10.87
CA GLN A 151 -4.21 -4.15 9.93
C GLN A 151 -4.05 -4.96 8.65
N ALA A 152 -5.05 -5.74 8.34
CA ALA A 152 -5.08 -6.59 7.17
C ALA A 152 -5.93 -5.97 6.06
N VAL A 153 -5.43 -6.02 4.84
CA VAL A 153 -6.16 -5.54 3.66
C VAL A 153 -5.91 -6.45 2.47
N MET A 154 -6.89 -6.55 1.62
CA MET A 154 -6.72 -7.23 0.35
C MET A 154 -5.89 -6.40 -0.63
N LEU A 155 -4.78 -6.96 -1.09
CA LEU A 155 -3.88 -6.35 -2.04
C LEU A 155 -3.75 -7.25 -3.26
N TYR A 156 -4.39 -6.85 -4.35
CA TYR A 156 -4.31 -7.60 -5.61
C TYR A 156 -3.05 -7.21 -6.37
N GLY A 157 -2.01 -8.03 -6.25
CA GLY A 157 -0.75 -7.85 -6.95
C GLY A 157 -0.28 -9.12 -7.65
N VAL A 158 0.50 -8.99 -8.69
CA VAL A 158 1.08 -10.09 -9.44
C VAL A 158 2.56 -9.83 -9.69
N ALA A 159 3.36 -10.88 -9.62
CA ALA A 159 4.73 -10.83 -10.08
C ALA A 159 5.06 -12.07 -10.89
N THR A 160 5.84 -11.87 -11.94
CA THR A 160 6.44 -12.95 -12.71
C THR A 160 7.89 -13.09 -12.29
N ILE A 161 8.26 -14.28 -11.88
CA ILE A 161 9.62 -14.64 -11.51
C ILE A 161 10.17 -15.46 -12.65
N ASP A 162 11.08 -14.86 -13.39
CA ASP A 162 11.75 -15.46 -14.53
C ASP A 162 13.27 -15.55 -14.28
N PRO A 163 14.00 -16.36 -15.05
CA PRO A 163 15.44 -16.49 -14.87
C PRO A 163 16.23 -15.28 -15.44
N GLY A 164 15.57 -14.24 -15.90
CA GLY A 164 16.22 -13.08 -16.51
C GLY A 164 16.95 -13.37 -17.82
N LYS A 165 17.95 -12.56 -18.13
CA LYS A 165 18.76 -12.72 -19.35
C LYS A 165 19.68 -13.92 -19.21
N ILE A 166 19.41 -14.97 -19.99
CA ILE A 166 20.22 -16.19 -20.02
C ILE A 166 21.06 -16.19 -21.30
N GLY A 167 22.34 -16.55 -21.17
CA GLY A 167 23.22 -16.71 -22.31
C GLY A 167 22.71 -17.75 -23.33
N PHE A 168 22.92 -17.49 -24.61
CA PHE A 168 22.44 -18.31 -25.74
C PHE A 168 22.69 -19.82 -25.58
N TRP A 169 23.88 -20.23 -25.18
CA TRP A 169 24.27 -21.63 -25.00
C TRP A 169 23.50 -22.33 -23.87
N ARG A 170 23.24 -21.62 -22.78
CA ARG A 170 22.48 -22.17 -21.66
C ARG A 170 20.99 -22.34 -22.00
N LYS A 171 20.46 -21.46 -22.84
CA LYS A 171 19.10 -21.54 -23.36
C LYS A 171 18.91 -22.72 -24.33
N LEU A 172 19.99 -23.10 -25.04
CA LEU A 172 19.96 -24.19 -26.02
C LEU A 172 19.97 -25.58 -25.39
N PHE A 173 20.71 -25.77 -24.28
CA PHE A 173 20.96 -27.09 -23.72
C PHE A 173 20.27 -27.41 -22.40
N LYS A 174 19.87 -26.38 -21.63
CA LYS A 174 19.14 -26.57 -20.37
C LYS A 174 18.17 -25.43 -20.19
N GLY A 175 16.88 -25.71 -20.15
CA GLY A 175 15.90 -24.72 -19.69
C GLY A 175 16.31 -24.21 -18.32
N ALA A 176 16.32 -22.88 -18.13
CA ALA A 176 16.72 -22.30 -16.86
C ALA A 176 15.66 -22.57 -15.79
N LYS A 177 16.14 -23.02 -14.64
CA LYS A 177 15.31 -23.15 -13.45
C LYS A 177 15.18 -21.80 -12.79
N VAL A 178 14.01 -21.49 -12.27
CA VAL A 178 13.75 -20.32 -11.46
C VAL A 178 13.66 -20.74 -10.01
N LEU A 179 14.34 -20.01 -9.16
CA LEU A 179 14.31 -20.20 -7.72
C LEU A 179 14.47 -18.84 -7.03
N THR A 180 13.54 -18.47 -6.19
CA THR A 180 13.71 -17.35 -5.24
C THR A 180 14.20 -17.90 -3.91
N ILE A 181 15.11 -17.17 -3.31
CA ILE A 181 15.60 -17.47 -1.97
C ILE A 181 15.11 -16.41 -0.97
N PRO A 182 15.00 -16.74 0.32
CA PRO A 182 14.71 -15.74 1.34
C PRO A 182 15.66 -14.55 1.26
N GLY A 183 15.12 -13.35 1.37
CA GLY A 183 15.89 -12.11 1.20
C GLY A 183 15.92 -11.56 -0.23
N GLN A 184 15.56 -12.33 -1.23
CA GLN A 184 15.53 -11.86 -2.62
C GLN A 184 14.40 -10.87 -2.84
N ILE A 185 14.71 -9.77 -3.55
CA ILE A 185 13.74 -8.75 -3.92
C ILE A 185 13.08 -9.13 -5.24
N VAL A 186 11.76 -9.07 -5.24
CA VAL A 186 10.90 -9.27 -6.41
C VAL A 186 9.98 -8.05 -6.55
N ASN A 187 9.77 -7.59 -7.76
CA ASN A 187 8.85 -6.48 -8.03
C ASN A 187 7.45 -7.01 -8.29
N ILE A 188 6.47 -6.53 -7.51
CA ILE A 188 5.06 -6.81 -7.75
C ILE A 188 4.41 -5.66 -8.49
N ARG A 189 3.45 -5.98 -9.35
CA ARG A 189 2.58 -5.04 -10.04
C ARG A 189 1.17 -5.15 -9.49
N LEU A 190 0.59 -4.03 -9.07
CA LEU A 190 -0.80 -3.99 -8.65
C LEU A 190 -1.76 -4.21 -9.82
N LEU A 191 -2.77 -5.05 -9.62
CA LEU A 191 -3.84 -5.29 -10.57
C LEU A 191 -5.05 -4.38 -10.32
N GLY A 192 -5.24 -3.92 -9.09
CA GLY A 192 -6.29 -3.00 -8.67
C GLY A 192 -5.72 -1.77 -7.96
N PRO A 193 -6.49 -0.69 -7.83
CA PRO A 193 -6.09 0.46 -7.04
C PRO A 193 -6.10 0.12 -5.56
N LEU A 194 -5.15 0.69 -4.81
CA LEU A 194 -5.08 0.58 -3.36
C LEU A 194 -5.25 1.97 -2.74
N LYS A 195 -6.20 2.11 -1.81
CA LYS A 195 -6.49 3.37 -1.13
C LYS A 195 -5.97 3.31 0.30
N ILE A 196 -5.18 4.29 0.70
CA ILE A 196 -4.54 4.35 2.02
C ILE A 196 -4.84 5.70 2.67
N ASP A 197 -5.27 5.69 3.92
CA ASP A 197 -5.35 6.91 4.72
C ASP A 197 -3.95 7.33 5.17
N LEU A 198 -3.49 8.45 4.65
CA LEU A 198 -2.17 9.00 4.94
C LEU A 198 -2.03 9.50 6.39
N THR A 199 -3.13 9.73 7.09
CA THR A 199 -3.12 10.18 8.48
C THR A 199 -2.97 9.03 9.46
N ASN A 200 -3.68 7.92 9.24
CA ASN A 200 -3.76 6.78 10.15
C ASN A 200 -3.13 5.51 9.60
N GLY A 201 -2.89 5.44 8.27
CA GLY A 201 -2.41 4.24 7.59
C GLY A 201 -3.47 3.15 7.46
N TYR A 202 -4.74 3.51 7.64
CA TYR A 202 -5.84 2.63 7.30
C TYR A 202 -5.96 2.48 5.79
N ILE A 203 -6.26 1.29 5.35
CA ILE A 203 -6.48 0.99 3.96
C ILE A 203 -7.98 0.86 3.76
N TYR A 204 -8.52 1.57 2.77
CA TYR A 204 -9.93 1.50 2.43
C TYR A 204 -10.12 0.49 1.30
N GLU A 205 -11.17 -0.32 1.40
CA GLU A 205 -11.64 -1.20 0.33
C GLU A 205 -12.26 -0.40 -0.83
#